data_464d0eb414fc294834404e52c9ff6155
#
_entry.id   464d0eb414fc294834404e52c9ff6155
#
_cell.length_a   1.000
_cell.length_b   1.000
_cell.length_c   1.000
_cell.angle_alpha   90.00
_cell.angle_beta   90.00
_cell.angle_gamma   90.00
#
_symmetry.space_group_name_H-M   'P 1'
#
loop_
_entity.id
_entity.type
_entity.pdbx_description
1 polymer ?
#
loop_
_entity_poly.entity_id
_entity_poly.type
_entity_poly.pdbx_seq_one_letter_code
_entity_poly.pdbx_strand_id
1 'polypeptide(L)'
;MSDVEMIEGIQASVSIPVMAKVRIGHFVEAQILQSLGVDFIDESEVLTPADETHHIDKFNFTVPFVCGATNLGEALRRISEGACMIRSKGEAGTGNIVEAVRHLRSIIGDIRRITQADSAELFDWAKKLQAPLPLVQEVAELGWLPVPMFCAGGIATPADAAMAMQLGAEAVFVGSGIFKSDDPAP
;
A
#
# COMPACT_ATOMS: atom_id res chain seq x y z
N MET A 1 -11.39 -12.34 -3.43
CA MET A 1 -12.07 -11.02 -3.53
C MET A 1 -13.47 -11.10 -2.91
N SER A 2 -14.11 -9.97 -2.68
CA SER A 2 -15.51 -9.93 -2.26
C SER A 2 -16.46 -10.38 -3.40
N ASP A 3 -17.69 -10.70 -3.05
CA ASP A 3 -18.74 -11.02 -4.01
C ASP A 3 -18.98 -9.84 -4.96
N VAL A 4 -19.24 -10.13 -6.24
CA VAL A 4 -19.44 -9.13 -7.29
C VAL A 4 -20.67 -8.26 -6.99
N GLU A 5 -21.80 -8.86 -6.59
CA GLU A 5 -23.03 -8.13 -6.26
C GLU A 5 -22.81 -7.15 -5.10
N MET A 6 -21.97 -7.53 -4.11
CA MET A 6 -21.63 -6.64 -3.00
C MET A 6 -20.81 -5.44 -3.49
N ILE A 7 -19.84 -5.66 -4.39
CA ILE A 7 -19.00 -4.58 -4.94
C ILE A 7 -19.88 -3.61 -5.74
N GLU A 8 -20.73 -4.12 -6.64
CA GLU A 8 -21.68 -3.31 -7.42
C GLU A 8 -22.64 -2.52 -6.52
N GLY A 9 -23.15 -3.15 -5.45
CA GLY A 9 -23.99 -2.50 -4.46
C GLY A 9 -23.29 -1.35 -3.74
N ILE A 10 -22.01 -1.50 -3.39
CA ILE A 10 -21.20 -0.42 -2.79
C ILE A 10 -21.00 0.70 -3.80
N GLN A 11 -20.59 0.39 -5.04
CA GLN A 11 -20.40 1.39 -6.09
C GLN A 11 -21.68 2.21 -6.35
N ALA A 12 -22.84 1.56 -6.34
CA ALA A 12 -24.13 2.23 -6.51
C ALA A 12 -24.53 3.12 -5.31
N SER A 13 -23.99 2.85 -4.13
CA SER A 13 -24.37 3.51 -2.87
C SER A 13 -23.50 4.70 -2.50
N VAL A 14 -22.35 4.87 -3.14
CA VAL A 14 -21.38 5.92 -2.80
C VAL A 14 -20.99 6.76 -4.01
N SER A 15 -20.57 8.00 -3.77
CA SER A 15 -20.05 8.91 -4.80
C SER A 15 -18.53 9.07 -4.75
N ILE A 16 -17.86 8.42 -3.79
CA ILE A 16 -16.42 8.41 -3.63
C ILE A 16 -15.79 7.24 -4.38
N PRO A 17 -14.49 7.28 -4.72
CA PRO A 17 -13.80 6.16 -5.34
C PRO A 17 -13.90 4.87 -4.53
N VAL A 18 -14.08 3.75 -5.22
CA VAL A 18 -14.16 2.41 -4.62
C VAL A 18 -12.91 1.62 -4.93
N MET A 19 -12.28 1.09 -3.88
CA MET A 19 -11.15 0.18 -3.96
C MET A 19 -11.57 -1.22 -3.55
N ALA A 20 -11.28 -2.21 -4.39
CA ALA A 20 -11.57 -3.61 -4.08
C ALA A 20 -10.28 -4.43 -3.94
N LYS A 21 -10.32 -5.47 -3.11
CA LYS A 21 -9.16 -6.32 -2.82
C LYS A 21 -9.15 -7.58 -3.68
N VAL A 22 -7.96 -7.92 -4.17
CA VAL A 22 -7.66 -9.21 -4.80
C VAL A 22 -6.61 -9.95 -3.98
N ARG A 23 -6.57 -11.26 -4.12
CA ARG A 23 -5.50 -12.10 -3.58
C ARG A 23 -4.19 -11.86 -4.31
N ILE A 24 -3.08 -11.93 -3.60
CA ILE A 24 -1.74 -11.80 -4.21
C ILE A 24 -1.59 -12.82 -5.35
N GLY A 25 -1.18 -12.34 -6.52
CA GLY A 25 -0.96 -13.14 -7.73
C GLY A 25 -2.22 -13.54 -8.50
N HIS A 26 -3.41 -13.21 -8.00
CA HIS A 26 -4.66 -13.65 -8.64
C HIS A 26 -5.11 -12.69 -9.76
N PHE A 27 -4.45 -12.77 -10.90
CA PHE A 27 -4.71 -11.87 -12.03
C PHE A 27 -6.14 -11.96 -12.58
N VAL A 28 -6.82 -13.13 -12.47
CA VAL A 28 -8.20 -13.28 -12.93
C VAL A 28 -9.17 -12.49 -12.04
N GLU A 29 -8.98 -12.48 -10.70
CA GLU A 29 -9.75 -11.60 -9.81
C GLU A 29 -9.57 -10.11 -10.20
N ALA A 30 -8.34 -9.72 -10.53
CA ALA A 30 -8.07 -8.36 -10.99
C ALA A 30 -8.77 -8.03 -12.32
N GLN A 31 -8.83 -8.98 -13.26
CA GLN A 31 -9.58 -8.83 -14.51
C GLN A 31 -11.08 -8.63 -14.25
N ILE A 32 -11.65 -9.40 -13.33
CA ILE A 32 -13.05 -9.25 -12.92
C ILE A 32 -13.28 -7.84 -12.33
N LEU A 33 -12.45 -7.42 -11.36
CA LEU A 33 -12.59 -6.10 -10.75
C LEU A 33 -12.43 -4.96 -11.76
N GLN A 34 -11.49 -5.08 -12.69
CA GLN A 34 -11.35 -4.11 -13.77
C GLN A 34 -12.61 -4.05 -14.64
N SER A 35 -13.24 -5.19 -14.95
CA SER A 35 -14.47 -5.23 -15.73
C SER A 35 -15.67 -4.61 -15.00
N LEU A 36 -15.68 -4.64 -13.66
CA LEU A 36 -16.66 -3.97 -12.82
C LEU A 36 -16.45 -2.45 -12.72
N GLY A 37 -15.32 -1.94 -13.22
CA GLY A 37 -15.02 -0.52 -13.19
C GLY A 37 -14.70 0.02 -11.80
N VAL A 38 -14.07 -0.77 -10.93
CA VAL A 38 -13.58 -0.25 -9.65
C VAL A 38 -12.47 0.79 -9.90
N ASP A 39 -12.35 1.77 -9.02
CA ASP A 39 -11.39 2.86 -9.18
C ASP A 39 -9.95 2.45 -8.83
N PHE A 40 -9.78 1.50 -7.89
CA PHE A 40 -8.50 0.96 -7.46
C PHE A 40 -8.61 -0.53 -7.15
N ILE A 41 -7.50 -1.24 -7.33
CA ILE A 41 -7.35 -2.63 -6.88
C ILE A 41 -6.23 -2.70 -5.83
N ASP A 42 -6.55 -3.22 -4.63
CA ASP A 42 -5.57 -3.54 -3.61
C ASP A 42 -5.18 -5.02 -3.71
N GLU A 43 -3.96 -5.29 -4.19
CA GLU A 43 -3.37 -6.64 -4.15
C GLU A 43 -2.91 -6.91 -2.73
N SER A 44 -3.72 -7.66 -1.98
CA SER A 44 -3.73 -7.58 -0.52
C SER A 44 -3.27 -8.85 0.18
N GLU A 45 -2.31 -8.69 1.08
CA GLU A 45 -1.82 -9.72 1.99
C GLU A 45 -2.83 -10.11 3.09
N VAL A 46 -3.90 -9.35 3.30
CA VAL A 46 -4.95 -9.70 4.28
C VAL A 46 -5.85 -10.85 3.77
N LEU A 47 -5.80 -11.14 2.48
CA LEU A 47 -6.42 -12.31 1.88
C LEU A 47 -5.39 -13.44 1.77
N THR A 48 -5.86 -14.69 1.66
CA THR A 48 -4.97 -15.81 1.36
C THR A 48 -4.33 -15.62 -0.01
N PRO A 49 -3.00 -15.74 -0.16
CA PRO A 49 -2.36 -15.59 -1.46
C PRO A 49 -2.81 -16.69 -2.43
N ALA A 50 -2.90 -16.35 -3.71
CA ALA A 50 -3.12 -17.32 -4.79
C ALA A 50 -1.81 -17.79 -5.40
N ASP A 51 -0.75 -16.96 -5.29
CA ASP A 51 0.60 -17.30 -5.72
C ASP A 51 1.59 -16.85 -4.63
N GLU A 52 2.48 -17.75 -4.21
CA GLU A 52 3.48 -17.45 -3.18
C GLU A 52 4.69 -16.71 -3.74
N THR A 53 4.91 -16.78 -5.04
CA THR A 53 6.11 -16.29 -5.72
C THR A 53 5.86 -15.01 -6.50
N HIS A 54 4.72 -14.94 -7.21
CA HIS A 54 4.45 -13.88 -8.18
C HIS A 54 3.34 -12.97 -7.70
N HIS A 55 3.59 -11.66 -7.75
CA HIS A 55 2.56 -10.63 -7.74
C HIS A 55 1.99 -10.45 -9.15
N ILE A 56 0.82 -9.83 -9.23
CA ILE A 56 0.18 -9.50 -10.50
C ILE A 56 1.08 -8.54 -11.29
N ASP A 57 1.28 -8.80 -12.58
CA ASP A 57 1.87 -7.83 -13.52
C ASP A 57 0.85 -6.72 -13.79
N LYS A 58 1.05 -5.58 -13.13
CA LYS A 58 0.11 -4.46 -13.11
C LYS A 58 0.12 -3.65 -14.39
N PHE A 59 1.18 -3.79 -15.21
CA PHE A 59 1.26 -3.14 -16.52
C PHE A 59 0.26 -3.71 -17.54
N ASN A 60 -0.32 -4.87 -17.27
CA ASN A 60 -1.38 -5.47 -18.08
C ASN A 60 -2.79 -4.90 -17.78
N PHE A 61 -2.90 -3.93 -16.86
CA PHE A 61 -4.16 -3.35 -16.42
C PHE A 61 -4.19 -1.83 -16.61
N THR A 62 -5.37 -1.28 -16.78
CA THR A 62 -5.59 0.17 -16.81
C THR A 62 -6.03 0.73 -15.45
N VAL A 63 -6.64 -0.12 -14.60
CA VAL A 63 -6.99 0.24 -13.23
C VAL A 63 -5.74 0.32 -12.36
N PRO A 64 -5.59 1.37 -11.52
CA PRO A 64 -4.43 1.53 -10.66
C PRO A 64 -4.41 0.53 -9.50
N PHE A 65 -3.21 0.06 -9.15
CA PHE A 65 -3.00 -0.92 -8.07
C PHE A 65 -2.37 -0.28 -6.84
N VAL A 66 -2.82 -0.76 -5.67
CA VAL A 66 -2.27 -0.48 -4.36
C VAL A 66 -1.64 -1.75 -3.81
N CYS A 67 -0.48 -1.63 -3.17
CA CYS A 67 0.20 -2.76 -2.52
C CYS A 67 0.69 -2.39 -1.13
N GLY A 68 0.72 -3.38 -0.23
CA GLY A 68 1.33 -3.26 1.08
C GLY A 68 2.84 -3.43 1.05
N ALA A 69 3.53 -2.71 1.95
CA ALA A 69 4.96 -2.87 2.17
C ALA A 69 5.31 -2.71 3.66
N THR A 70 6.35 -3.43 4.09
CA THR A 70 6.88 -3.39 5.47
C THR A 70 8.20 -2.62 5.55
N ASN A 71 8.88 -2.45 4.42
CA ASN A 71 10.18 -1.79 4.30
C ASN A 71 10.35 -1.19 2.91
N LEU A 72 11.39 -0.37 2.73
CA LEU A 72 11.63 0.32 1.46
C LEU A 72 11.87 -0.64 0.29
N GLY A 73 12.64 -1.71 0.49
CA GLY A 73 12.91 -2.69 -0.57
C GLY A 73 11.62 -3.33 -1.11
N GLU A 74 10.72 -3.71 -0.22
CA GLU A 74 9.41 -4.26 -0.62
C GLU A 74 8.58 -3.21 -1.37
N ALA A 75 8.53 -1.96 -0.87
CA ALA A 75 7.83 -0.87 -1.56
C ALA A 75 8.35 -0.66 -2.99
N LEU A 76 9.67 -0.60 -3.16
CA LEU A 76 10.29 -0.39 -4.47
C LEU A 76 10.04 -1.57 -5.42
N ARG A 77 10.04 -2.81 -4.93
CA ARG A 77 9.66 -3.96 -5.76
C ARG A 77 8.21 -3.87 -6.24
N ARG A 78 7.28 -3.49 -5.37
CA ARG A 78 5.86 -3.30 -5.76
C ARG A 78 5.70 -2.17 -6.78
N ILE A 79 6.41 -1.07 -6.60
CA ILE A 79 6.42 0.04 -7.57
C ILE A 79 7.00 -0.43 -8.91
N SER A 80 8.08 -1.19 -8.92
CA SER A 80 8.68 -1.74 -10.14
C SER A 80 7.76 -2.71 -10.89
N GLU A 81 6.78 -3.30 -10.22
CA GLU A 81 5.73 -4.14 -10.80
C GLU A 81 4.49 -3.34 -11.24
N GLY A 82 4.52 -2.02 -11.11
CA GLY A 82 3.44 -1.12 -11.54
C GLY A 82 2.46 -0.70 -10.44
N ALA A 83 2.76 -0.91 -9.16
CA ALA A 83 1.96 -0.33 -8.08
C ALA A 83 2.03 1.20 -8.14
N CYS A 84 0.87 1.87 -8.07
CA CYS A 84 0.76 3.33 -8.12
C CYS A 84 0.48 3.95 -6.76
N MET A 85 0.35 3.15 -5.72
CA MET A 85 0.21 3.56 -4.33
C MET A 85 0.80 2.48 -3.43
N ILE A 86 1.51 2.90 -2.39
CA ILE A 86 2.02 2.01 -1.34
C ILE A 86 1.28 2.30 -0.04
N ARG A 87 0.96 1.26 0.70
CA ARG A 87 0.49 1.38 2.09
C ARG A 87 1.36 0.54 3.02
N SER A 88 1.42 0.91 4.30
CA SER A 88 1.97 0.00 5.30
C SER A 88 1.08 -1.24 5.42
N LYS A 89 1.65 -2.37 5.82
CA LYS A 89 0.86 -3.56 6.10
C LYS A 89 0.18 -3.46 7.48
N GLY A 90 0.93 -3.11 8.51
CA GLY A 90 0.42 -3.06 9.87
C GLY A 90 -0.21 -4.37 10.33
N GLU A 91 -1.07 -4.29 11.32
CA GLU A 91 -1.94 -5.40 11.75
C GLU A 91 -3.40 -4.95 11.66
N ALA A 92 -4.04 -5.28 10.54
CA ALA A 92 -5.42 -4.89 10.27
C ALA A 92 -6.39 -5.50 11.31
N GLY A 93 -7.35 -4.69 11.78
CA GLY A 93 -8.42 -5.13 12.66
C GLY A 93 -8.06 -5.25 14.14
N THR A 94 -6.83 -4.98 14.54
CA THR A 94 -6.36 -5.11 15.93
C THR A 94 -6.57 -3.85 16.78
N GLY A 95 -6.68 -2.67 16.17
CA GLY A 95 -6.63 -1.40 16.87
C GLY A 95 -5.26 -1.09 17.48
N ASN A 96 -4.21 -1.78 17.04
CA ASN A 96 -2.82 -1.59 17.49
C ASN A 96 -1.97 -1.09 16.32
N ILE A 97 -1.54 0.17 16.41
CA ILE A 97 -0.79 0.85 15.35
C ILE A 97 0.71 0.50 15.33
N VAL A 98 1.23 -0.23 16.31
CA VAL A 98 2.68 -0.41 16.50
C VAL A 98 3.38 -0.98 15.25
N GLU A 99 2.80 -1.95 14.57
CA GLU A 99 3.38 -2.53 13.36
C GLU A 99 3.36 -1.54 12.19
N ALA A 100 2.27 -0.79 12.01
CA ALA A 100 2.20 0.26 10.99
C ALA A 100 3.26 1.34 11.22
N VAL A 101 3.46 1.77 12.46
CA VAL A 101 4.54 2.70 12.84
C VAL A 101 5.92 2.12 12.55
N ARG A 102 6.15 0.84 12.84
CA ARG A 102 7.41 0.15 12.51
C ARG A 102 7.68 0.18 11.01
N HIS A 103 6.68 -0.12 10.20
CA HIS A 103 6.80 -0.11 8.73
C HIS A 103 7.07 1.30 8.19
N LEU A 104 6.32 2.32 8.65
CA LEU A 104 6.56 3.71 8.29
C LEU A 104 7.99 4.14 8.64
N ARG A 105 8.43 3.89 9.87
CA ARG A 105 9.79 4.24 10.29
C ARG A 105 10.87 3.52 9.51
N SER A 106 10.64 2.27 9.11
CA SER A 106 11.56 1.52 8.25
C SER A 106 11.67 2.18 6.87
N ILE A 107 10.53 2.44 6.22
CA ILE A 107 10.50 3.03 4.88
C ILE A 107 11.08 4.44 4.88
N ILE A 108 10.55 5.34 5.71
CA ILE A 108 10.98 6.74 5.78
C ILE A 108 12.42 6.85 6.27
N GLY A 109 12.83 5.99 7.21
CA GLY A 109 14.21 5.94 7.70
C GLY A 109 15.22 5.57 6.60
N ASP A 110 14.90 4.59 5.78
CA ASP A 110 15.76 4.20 4.67
C ASP A 110 15.74 5.26 3.54
N ILE A 111 14.61 5.88 3.24
CA ILE A 111 14.55 7.02 2.31
C ILE A 111 15.51 8.13 2.75
N ARG A 112 15.48 8.52 4.02
CA ARG A 112 16.39 9.56 4.55
C ARG A 112 17.86 9.18 4.42
N ARG A 113 18.20 7.89 4.56
CA ARG A 113 19.58 7.39 4.41
C ARG A 113 20.03 7.45 2.96
N ILE A 114 19.22 6.95 2.02
CA ILE A 114 19.60 6.95 0.60
C ILE A 114 19.65 8.36 0.02
N THR A 115 18.86 9.31 0.52
CA THR A 115 18.93 10.73 0.13
C THR A 115 20.28 11.38 0.49
N GLN A 116 20.99 10.84 1.48
CA GLN A 116 22.30 11.32 1.92
C GLN A 116 23.47 10.49 1.35
N ALA A 117 23.17 9.41 0.65
CA ALA A 117 24.14 8.50 0.08
C ALA A 117 24.79 9.07 -1.19
N ASP A 118 26.05 8.79 -1.40
CA ASP A 118 26.69 9.10 -2.68
C ASP A 118 26.31 8.09 -3.78
N SER A 119 26.70 8.39 -5.02
CA SER A 119 26.34 7.54 -6.17
C SER A 119 26.91 6.12 -6.09
N ALA A 120 28.05 5.91 -5.44
CA ALA A 120 28.61 4.57 -5.26
C ALA A 120 27.84 3.78 -4.20
N GLU A 121 27.47 4.44 -3.10
CA GLU A 121 26.66 3.84 -2.05
C GLU A 121 25.27 3.42 -2.53
N LEU A 122 24.69 4.12 -3.52
CA LEU A 122 23.39 3.75 -4.09
C LEU A 122 23.41 2.38 -4.78
N PHE A 123 24.54 1.94 -5.34
CA PHE A 123 24.69 0.57 -5.85
C PHE A 123 24.56 -0.47 -4.73
N ASP A 124 25.14 -0.20 -3.57
CA ASP A 124 25.06 -1.10 -2.42
C ASP A 124 23.66 -1.08 -1.80
N TRP A 125 23.02 0.09 -1.75
CA TRP A 125 21.64 0.19 -1.35
C TRP A 125 20.68 -0.60 -2.26
N ALA A 126 20.85 -0.54 -3.58
CA ALA A 126 20.06 -1.30 -4.52
C ALA A 126 20.16 -2.82 -4.28
N LYS A 127 21.40 -3.31 -4.05
CA LYS A 127 21.65 -4.72 -3.68
C LYS A 127 21.00 -5.08 -2.34
N LYS A 128 21.19 -4.25 -1.31
CA LYS A 128 20.63 -4.47 0.02
C LYS A 128 19.11 -4.48 0.01
N LEU A 129 18.49 -3.56 -0.70
CA LEU A 129 17.03 -3.43 -0.84
C LEU A 129 16.44 -4.45 -1.81
N GLN A 130 17.30 -5.12 -2.62
CA GLN A 130 16.86 -6.01 -3.72
C GLN A 130 15.87 -5.29 -4.64
N ALA A 131 16.20 -4.05 -5.01
CA ALA A 131 15.36 -3.18 -5.81
C ALA A 131 16.13 -2.64 -7.03
N PRO A 132 15.43 -2.27 -8.13
CA PRO A 132 16.07 -1.70 -9.31
C PRO A 132 16.85 -0.41 -8.97
N LEU A 133 18.11 -0.34 -9.38
CA LEU A 133 18.95 0.82 -9.15
C LEU A 133 18.34 2.15 -9.62
N PRO A 134 17.73 2.24 -10.83
CA PRO A 134 17.12 3.50 -11.27
C PRO A 134 16.04 4.00 -10.30
N LEU A 135 15.26 3.09 -9.71
CA LEU A 135 14.21 3.46 -8.77
C LEU A 135 14.79 3.90 -7.41
N VAL A 136 15.89 3.28 -6.97
CA VAL A 136 16.62 3.73 -5.77
C VAL A 136 17.20 5.12 -5.98
N GLN A 137 17.76 5.40 -7.15
CA GLN A 137 18.28 6.73 -7.52
C GLN A 137 17.16 7.77 -7.56
N GLU A 138 16.03 7.45 -8.18
CA GLU A 138 14.87 8.34 -8.22
C GLU A 138 14.39 8.72 -6.80
N VAL A 139 14.26 7.74 -5.90
CA VAL A 139 13.86 8.01 -4.50
C VAL A 139 14.93 8.80 -3.76
N ALA A 140 16.21 8.58 -4.03
CA ALA A 140 17.30 9.36 -3.43
C ALA A 140 17.25 10.85 -3.88
N GLU A 141 16.92 11.09 -5.14
CA GLU A 141 16.76 12.45 -5.69
C GLU A 141 15.50 13.15 -5.17
N LEU A 142 14.38 12.44 -5.12
CA LEU A 142 13.09 12.98 -4.66
C LEU A 142 13.05 13.20 -3.15
N GLY A 143 13.65 12.31 -2.37
CA GLY A 143 13.52 12.29 -0.91
C GLY A 143 12.20 11.68 -0.40
N TRP A 144 11.41 11.08 -1.29
CA TRP A 144 10.15 10.36 -1.01
C TRP A 144 9.90 9.30 -2.08
N LEU A 145 8.86 8.46 -1.90
CA LEU A 145 8.45 7.51 -2.93
C LEU A 145 7.86 8.23 -4.15
N PRO A 146 8.07 7.74 -5.38
CA PRO A 146 7.47 8.32 -6.58
C PRO A 146 5.94 8.09 -6.69
N VAL A 147 5.35 7.43 -5.70
CA VAL A 147 3.92 7.17 -5.57
C VAL A 147 3.45 7.50 -4.16
N PRO A 148 2.16 7.82 -3.94
CA PRO A 148 1.64 8.12 -2.61
C PRO A 148 1.85 6.96 -1.63
N MET A 149 2.14 7.33 -0.37
CA MET A 149 2.33 6.39 0.72
C MET A 149 1.30 6.60 1.83
N PHE A 150 0.47 5.59 2.06
CA PHE A 150 -0.58 5.60 3.07
C PHE A 150 -0.20 4.72 4.27
N CYS A 151 -0.67 5.11 5.44
CA CYS A 151 -0.58 4.27 6.63
C CYS A 151 -1.84 3.41 6.75
N ALA A 152 -1.65 2.11 6.91
CA ALA A 152 -2.73 1.14 7.11
C ALA A 152 -2.35 0.15 8.23
N GLY A 153 -3.38 -0.37 8.89
CA GLY A 153 -3.26 -1.43 9.89
C GLY A 153 -3.19 -0.90 11.33
N GLY A 154 -4.30 -1.06 12.06
CA GLY A 154 -4.36 -0.79 13.48
C GLY A 154 -4.70 0.65 13.88
N ILE A 155 -5.06 1.52 12.94
CA ILE A 155 -5.50 2.89 13.26
C ILE A 155 -6.89 2.83 13.90
N ALA A 156 -6.99 3.31 15.12
CA ALA A 156 -8.22 3.24 15.91
C ALA A 156 -8.71 4.63 16.39
N THR A 157 -7.82 5.61 16.47
CA THR A 157 -8.13 6.94 17.00
C THR A 157 -7.66 8.05 16.06
N PRO A 158 -8.24 9.27 16.16
CA PRO A 158 -7.72 10.44 15.45
C PRO A 158 -6.25 10.74 15.77
N ALA A 159 -5.82 10.45 17.02
CA ALA A 159 -4.43 10.62 17.42
C ALA A 159 -3.48 9.66 16.69
N ASP A 160 -3.91 8.41 16.44
CA ASP A 160 -3.14 7.46 15.64
C ASP A 160 -2.99 7.96 14.18
N ALA A 161 -4.07 8.48 13.61
CA ALA A 161 -4.04 9.07 12.28
C ALA A 161 -3.08 10.27 12.23
N ALA A 162 -3.17 11.19 13.18
CA ALA A 162 -2.28 12.35 13.28
C ALA A 162 -0.81 11.92 13.44
N MET A 163 -0.54 10.91 14.25
CA MET A 163 0.80 10.33 14.43
C MET A 163 1.34 9.77 13.12
N ALA A 164 0.54 9.00 12.39
CA ALA A 164 0.93 8.44 11.09
C ALA A 164 1.30 9.54 10.08
N MET A 165 0.49 10.60 10.00
CA MET A 165 0.76 11.75 9.14
C MET A 165 2.05 12.48 9.52
N GLN A 166 2.30 12.70 10.80
CA GLN A 166 3.53 13.33 11.29
C GLN A 166 4.78 12.44 11.08
N LEU A 167 4.61 11.14 10.99
CA LEU A 167 5.68 10.20 10.64
C LEU A 167 6.01 10.19 9.15
N GLY A 168 5.19 10.81 8.31
CA GLY A 168 5.43 10.96 6.88
C GLY A 168 4.48 10.19 5.97
N ALA A 169 3.39 9.61 6.50
CA ALA A 169 2.31 9.13 5.65
C ALA A 169 1.55 10.30 5.02
N GLU A 170 1.09 10.14 3.79
CA GLU A 170 0.30 11.16 3.09
C GLU A 170 -1.20 11.03 3.37
N ALA A 171 -1.65 9.84 3.76
CA ALA A 171 -3.00 9.57 4.20
C ALA A 171 -3.06 8.27 5.03
N VAL A 172 -4.25 7.93 5.49
CA VAL A 172 -4.50 6.75 6.33
C VAL A 172 -5.65 5.91 5.78
N PHE A 173 -5.55 4.59 5.95
CA PHE A 173 -6.67 3.67 5.80
C PHE A 173 -7.20 3.30 7.18
N VAL A 174 -8.47 3.55 7.42
CA VAL A 174 -9.15 3.22 8.68
C VAL A 174 -10.25 2.21 8.39
N GLY A 175 -10.20 1.07 9.06
CA GLY A 175 -11.20 0.00 8.90
C GLY A 175 -11.95 -0.23 10.21
N SER A 176 -11.48 -1.18 11.03
CA SER A 176 -12.18 -1.57 12.26
C SER A 176 -12.36 -0.43 13.27
N GLY A 177 -11.53 0.61 13.24
CA GLY A 177 -11.69 1.80 14.07
C GLY A 177 -13.03 2.52 13.81
N ILE A 178 -13.54 2.45 12.56
CA ILE A 178 -14.86 2.99 12.21
C ILE A 178 -15.93 1.91 12.35
N PHE A 179 -15.77 0.75 11.70
CA PHE A 179 -16.81 -0.27 11.60
C PHE A 179 -17.13 -0.97 12.94
N LYS A 180 -16.26 -0.93 13.92
CA LYS A 180 -16.51 -1.45 15.27
C LYS A 180 -16.83 -0.34 16.29
N SER A 181 -16.96 0.89 15.84
CA SER A 181 -17.39 2.00 16.71
C SER A 181 -18.87 1.86 17.06
N ASP A 182 -19.24 2.18 18.28
CA ASP A 182 -20.65 2.27 18.72
C ASP A 182 -21.36 3.48 18.09
N ASP A 183 -20.60 4.49 17.66
CA ASP A 183 -21.07 5.69 16.95
C ASP A 183 -20.15 6.01 15.77
N PRO A 184 -20.35 5.38 14.60
CA PRO A 184 -19.47 5.56 13.45
C PRO A 184 -19.75 6.81 12.60
N ALA A 185 -20.82 7.57 12.93
CA ALA A 185 -21.32 8.69 12.12
C ALA A 185 -21.07 9.98 12.82
N PRO A 186 -20.18 10.56 13.25
CA PRO A 186 -19.99 11.92 13.80
C PRO A 186 -19.25 12.88 13.15
#